data_e1a7699093ba5331b436bb10e8c98bdc
#
_entry.id   e1a7699093ba5331b436bb10e8c98bdc
#
_cell.length_a   1.000
_cell.length_b   1.000
_cell.length_c   1.000
_cell.angle_alpha   90.00
_cell.angle_beta   90.00
_cell.angle_gamma   90.00
#
_symmetry.space_group_name_H-M   'P 1'
#
loop_
_entity.id
_entity.type
_entity.pdbx_description
1 polymer ?
#
loop_
_entity_poly.entity_id
_entity_poly.type
_entity_poly.pdbx_seq_one_letter_code
_entity_poly.pdbx_strand_id
1 'polypeptide(L)'
;MKRLFILISFLLLTSPVIGQETGVLYQYETSSGFVWKSVGSKKLQPKYEGEIKNGNPNGFGFITYPYDDKSILGEWENSKERNTKHTKKDGTLIGKFEDGKWILMLGVLYIGERNGKLGYFTERWEGLENEDNRIIGKYEGEIENGEPDGQGIITLNDGEKYVGEFKDGKSHGQGTYTFKKGNKYVGGWKDGKRNGQGSITWSNGKKYVGEWKNGKYNGQGTLTLPDGEKYVGGYKDGERNGQGTFNFLNGEKYVGEWKNGEKNGQGTFNLLNGEKYVGDWKNGEKNGQGTYIWSIGDKYIGEYKDDKRWNGIYYDKNENIIVKFVNGVKQK
;
A
#
# COMPACT_ATOMS: atom_id res chain seq x y z
N MET A 1 -24.68 -13.29 4.17
CA MET A 1 -23.78 -13.23 2.98
C MET A 1 -24.44 -12.35 1.92
N LYS A 2 -24.10 -11.06 1.87
CA LYS A 2 -24.58 -10.13 0.85
C LYS A 2 -23.56 -10.14 -0.30
N ARG A 3 -23.96 -10.61 -1.45
CA ARG A 3 -23.17 -10.53 -2.69
C ARG A 3 -23.11 -9.06 -3.10
N LEU A 4 -21.92 -8.47 -3.05
CA LEU A 4 -21.65 -7.15 -3.58
C LEU A 4 -21.58 -7.27 -5.10
N PHE A 5 -22.66 -6.94 -5.79
CA PHE A 5 -22.63 -6.70 -7.22
C PHE A 5 -21.90 -5.37 -7.45
N ILE A 6 -20.66 -5.42 -7.91
CA ILE A 6 -20.00 -4.24 -8.45
C ILE A 6 -20.64 -3.97 -9.80
N LEU A 7 -21.62 -3.07 -9.82
CA LEU A 7 -22.07 -2.41 -11.04
C LEU A 7 -20.91 -1.52 -11.50
N ILE A 8 -20.11 -2.01 -12.45
CA ILE A 8 -19.21 -1.15 -13.21
C ILE A 8 -20.09 -0.34 -14.15
N SER A 9 -20.49 0.86 -13.69
CA SER A 9 -21.06 1.85 -14.56
C SER A 9 -19.93 2.37 -15.47
N PHE A 10 -19.87 1.85 -16.70
CA PHE A 10 -19.03 2.39 -17.74
C PHE A 10 -19.53 3.80 -18.10
N LEU A 11 -18.85 4.83 -17.58
CA LEU A 11 -18.94 6.15 -18.19
C LEU A 11 -18.16 6.08 -19.51
N LEU A 12 -18.86 5.82 -20.60
CA LEU A 12 -18.36 6.00 -21.95
C LEU A 12 -18.18 7.51 -22.20
N LEU A 13 -17.01 8.03 -21.89
CA LEU A 13 -16.52 9.31 -22.38
C LEU A 13 -15.64 9.05 -23.61
N THR A 14 -16.26 8.63 -24.71
CA THR A 14 -15.68 8.76 -26.04
C THR A 14 -16.73 9.36 -26.98
N SER A 15 -16.35 10.40 -27.69
CA SER A 15 -17.18 10.99 -28.76
C SER A 15 -17.66 9.88 -29.68
N PRO A 16 -18.95 9.82 -30.04
CA PRO A 16 -19.42 8.78 -30.94
C PRO A 16 -18.76 8.94 -32.32
N VAL A 17 -17.93 7.96 -32.66
CA VAL A 17 -17.53 7.80 -34.05
C VAL A 17 -18.80 7.41 -34.83
N ILE A 18 -19.22 8.26 -35.74
CA ILE A 18 -20.44 8.06 -36.55
C ILE A 18 -20.33 6.70 -37.24
N GLY A 19 -21.26 5.77 -36.91
CA GLY A 19 -21.37 4.46 -37.55
C GLY A 19 -21.00 3.23 -36.70
N GLN A 20 -20.74 3.41 -35.40
CA GLN A 20 -20.46 2.30 -34.49
C GLN A 20 -21.68 2.05 -33.59
N GLU A 21 -22.26 0.85 -33.66
CA GLU A 21 -23.38 0.43 -32.83
C GLU A 21 -22.90 -0.44 -31.67
N THR A 22 -23.54 -0.38 -30.52
CA THR A 22 -23.34 -1.32 -29.44
C THR A 22 -24.42 -2.40 -29.46
N GLY A 23 -24.07 -3.64 -29.16
CA GLY A 23 -25.02 -4.73 -29.17
C GLY A 23 -24.53 -6.03 -28.57
N VAL A 24 -25.34 -7.05 -28.73
CA VAL A 24 -25.06 -8.42 -28.28
C VAL A 24 -24.99 -9.32 -29.50
N LEU A 25 -23.91 -10.09 -29.59
CA LEU A 25 -23.72 -11.09 -30.63
C LEU A 25 -23.39 -12.44 -29.99
N TYR A 26 -23.76 -13.52 -30.69
CA TYR A 26 -23.44 -14.90 -30.32
C TYR A 26 -22.59 -15.54 -31.40
N GLN A 27 -21.53 -16.22 -31.00
CA GLN A 27 -20.60 -16.89 -31.90
C GLN A 27 -21.11 -18.28 -32.28
N TYR A 28 -21.09 -18.59 -33.55
CA TYR A 28 -21.43 -19.90 -34.11
C TYR A 28 -20.29 -20.45 -34.91
N GLU A 29 -19.98 -21.72 -34.70
CA GLU A 29 -19.00 -22.45 -35.51
C GLU A 29 -19.67 -22.90 -36.83
N THR A 30 -18.92 -22.76 -37.92
CA THR A 30 -19.32 -23.19 -39.27
C THR A 30 -18.14 -23.92 -39.93
N SER A 31 -18.41 -24.59 -41.05
CA SER A 31 -17.34 -25.25 -41.82
C SER A 31 -16.24 -24.32 -42.35
N SER A 32 -16.52 -23.02 -42.39
CA SER A 32 -15.57 -21.96 -42.83
C SER A 32 -14.99 -21.11 -41.68
N GLY A 33 -15.27 -21.49 -40.44
CA GLY A 33 -14.81 -20.77 -39.24
C GLY A 33 -15.97 -20.23 -38.39
N PHE A 34 -15.72 -19.19 -37.61
CA PHE A 34 -16.71 -18.61 -36.70
C PHE A 34 -17.49 -17.47 -37.37
N VAL A 35 -18.80 -17.42 -37.09
CA VAL A 35 -19.68 -16.30 -37.51
C VAL A 35 -20.44 -15.75 -36.30
N TRP A 36 -20.80 -14.46 -36.36
CA TRP A 36 -21.51 -13.78 -35.28
C TRP A 36 -22.98 -13.53 -35.70
N LYS A 37 -23.93 -13.75 -34.80
CA LYS A 37 -25.36 -13.52 -35.03
C LYS A 37 -25.97 -12.78 -33.83
N SER A 38 -26.95 -11.94 -34.07
CA SER A 38 -27.70 -11.21 -33.05
C SER A 38 -28.65 -12.09 -32.21
N VAL A 39 -28.87 -13.32 -32.63
CA VAL A 39 -29.77 -14.30 -31.97
C VAL A 39 -28.92 -15.48 -31.51
N GLY A 40 -29.10 -15.92 -30.27
CA GLY A 40 -28.39 -17.07 -29.71
C GLY A 40 -28.73 -17.28 -28.24
N SER A 41 -28.09 -18.27 -27.63
CA SER A 41 -28.23 -18.61 -26.19
C SER A 41 -26.92 -18.50 -25.45
N LYS A 42 -26.84 -17.65 -24.43
CA LYS A 42 -25.66 -17.53 -23.54
C LYS A 42 -25.28 -18.82 -22.81
N LYS A 43 -26.18 -19.83 -22.83
CA LYS A 43 -25.87 -21.17 -22.25
C LYS A 43 -25.20 -22.10 -23.25
N LEU A 44 -25.28 -21.79 -24.55
CA LEU A 44 -24.82 -22.68 -25.63
C LEU A 44 -23.70 -22.07 -26.48
N GLN A 45 -23.65 -20.74 -26.58
CA GLN A 45 -22.69 -20.05 -27.44
C GLN A 45 -21.89 -19.00 -26.65
N PRO A 46 -20.63 -18.75 -27.03
CA PRO A 46 -19.92 -17.55 -26.59
C PRO A 46 -20.73 -16.30 -26.91
N LYS A 47 -20.86 -15.41 -25.95
CA LYS A 47 -21.62 -14.18 -26.03
C LYS A 47 -20.69 -12.97 -26.02
N TYR A 48 -20.74 -12.16 -27.06
CA TYR A 48 -20.10 -10.84 -27.14
C TYR A 48 -21.07 -9.74 -26.73
N GLU A 49 -20.61 -8.79 -25.95
CA GLU A 49 -21.31 -7.55 -25.58
C GLU A 49 -20.35 -6.38 -25.79
N GLY A 50 -20.66 -5.48 -26.72
CA GLY A 50 -19.79 -4.36 -27.04
C GLY A 50 -20.11 -3.66 -28.36
N GLU A 51 -19.08 -2.99 -28.87
CA GLU A 51 -19.19 -2.23 -30.12
C GLU A 51 -19.21 -3.15 -31.35
N ILE A 52 -20.11 -2.87 -32.28
CA ILE A 52 -20.36 -3.71 -33.47
C ILE A 52 -20.26 -2.85 -34.72
N LYS A 53 -19.66 -3.42 -35.76
CA LYS A 53 -19.66 -2.84 -37.11
C LYS A 53 -19.94 -3.92 -38.14
N ASN A 54 -20.92 -3.66 -39.01
CA ASN A 54 -21.34 -4.61 -40.05
C ASN A 54 -21.68 -6.02 -39.49
N GLY A 55 -22.32 -6.07 -38.30
CA GLY A 55 -22.72 -7.33 -37.66
C GLY A 55 -21.58 -8.12 -37.02
N ASN A 56 -20.40 -7.52 -36.82
CA ASN A 56 -19.23 -8.16 -36.25
C ASN A 56 -18.68 -7.37 -35.08
N PRO A 57 -18.04 -8.02 -34.07
CA PRO A 57 -17.25 -7.35 -33.02
C PRO A 57 -16.24 -6.39 -33.64
N ASN A 58 -16.30 -5.10 -33.22
CA ASN A 58 -15.42 -4.06 -33.73
C ASN A 58 -15.41 -2.89 -32.77
N GLY A 59 -14.28 -2.62 -32.12
CA GLY A 59 -14.12 -1.68 -31.03
C GLY A 59 -14.10 -2.37 -29.67
N PHE A 60 -14.49 -1.69 -28.60
CA PHE A 60 -14.40 -2.24 -27.24
C PHE A 60 -15.54 -3.20 -26.91
N GLY A 61 -15.23 -4.36 -26.34
CA GLY A 61 -16.23 -5.36 -25.99
C GLY A 61 -15.74 -6.46 -25.06
N PHE A 62 -16.69 -7.30 -24.65
CA PHE A 62 -16.53 -8.37 -23.71
C PHE A 62 -17.13 -9.67 -24.21
N ILE A 63 -16.34 -10.76 -24.21
CA ILE A 63 -16.84 -12.12 -24.52
C ILE A 63 -16.89 -12.95 -23.25
N THR A 64 -18.00 -13.70 -23.11
CA THR A 64 -18.15 -14.76 -22.12
C THR A 64 -18.32 -16.12 -22.82
N TYR A 65 -17.60 -17.12 -22.32
CA TYR A 65 -17.71 -18.51 -22.80
C TYR A 65 -18.58 -19.34 -21.84
N PRO A 66 -19.60 -20.06 -22.35
CA PRO A 66 -20.55 -20.78 -21.48
C PRO A 66 -19.98 -22.03 -20.81
N TYR A 67 -19.00 -22.67 -21.43
CA TYR A 67 -18.41 -23.93 -20.97
C TYR A 67 -16.99 -23.78 -20.43
N ASP A 68 -16.34 -22.67 -20.78
CA ASP A 68 -15.03 -22.35 -20.26
C ASP A 68 -15.16 -21.30 -19.15
N ASP A 69 -14.43 -21.47 -18.09
CA ASP A 69 -14.35 -20.50 -17.00
C ASP A 69 -13.54 -19.25 -17.42
N LYS A 70 -13.76 -18.80 -18.69
CA LYS A 70 -12.98 -17.80 -19.40
C LYS A 70 -13.86 -16.65 -19.86
N SER A 71 -13.29 -15.46 -19.82
CA SER A 71 -13.84 -14.25 -20.45
C SER A 71 -12.74 -13.43 -21.10
N ILE A 72 -13.10 -12.61 -22.08
CA ILE A 72 -12.18 -11.77 -22.84
C ILE A 72 -12.74 -10.35 -22.87
N LEU A 73 -11.95 -9.37 -22.42
CA LEU A 73 -12.31 -7.96 -22.41
C LEU A 73 -11.25 -7.16 -23.18
N GLY A 74 -11.66 -6.27 -24.04
CA GLY A 74 -10.76 -5.35 -24.73
C GLY A 74 -11.22 -4.94 -26.12
N GLU A 75 -10.26 -4.62 -26.99
CA GLU A 75 -10.51 -4.09 -28.32
C GLU A 75 -10.53 -5.19 -29.39
N TRP A 76 -11.45 -5.02 -30.35
CA TRP A 76 -11.70 -5.94 -31.45
C TRP A 76 -11.64 -5.21 -32.77
N GLU A 77 -11.11 -5.84 -33.78
CA GLU A 77 -11.11 -5.33 -35.14
C GLU A 77 -11.54 -6.43 -36.10
N ASN A 78 -12.69 -6.20 -36.83
CA ASN A 78 -13.24 -7.16 -37.79
C ASN A 78 -13.33 -8.59 -37.20
N SER A 79 -13.92 -8.75 -36.01
CA SER A 79 -14.09 -10.02 -35.27
C SER A 79 -12.81 -10.63 -34.74
N LYS A 80 -11.67 -9.97 -34.86
CA LYS A 80 -10.37 -10.41 -34.31
C LYS A 80 -10.01 -9.61 -33.08
N GLU A 81 -9.41 -10.28 -32.13
CA GLU A 81 -8.83 -9.62 -30.95
C GLU A 81 -7.67 -8.71 -31.39
N ARG A 82 -7.63 -7.51 -30.81
CA ARG A 82 -6.54 -6.57 -31.04
C ARG A 82 -5.79 -6.30 -29.74
N ASN A 83 -6.44 -5.67 -28.78
CA ASN A 83 -5.89 -5.41 -27.44
C ASN A 83 -6.87 -5.97 -26.41
N THR A 84 -6.68 -7.22 -25.98
CA THR A 84 -7.61 -7.90 -25.07
C THR A 84 -6.92 -8.52 -23.87
N LYS A 85 -7.70 -8.66 -22.79
CA LYS A 85 -7.32 -9.42 -21.58
C LYS A 85 -8.23 -10.64 -21.48
N HIS A 86 -7.62 -11.80 -21.32
CA HIS A 86 -8.31 -13.06 -21.07
C HIS A 86 -8.26 -13.37 -19.56
N THR A 87 -9.39 -13.59 -18.95
CA THR A 87 -9.51 -13.87 -17.52
C THR A 87 -10.36 -15.11 -17.27
N LYS A 88 -10.13 -15.81 -16.15
CA LYS A 88 -11.06 -16.77 -15.59
C LYS A 88 -12.26 -16.05 -14.98
N LYS A 89 -13.31 -16.79 -14.65
CA LYS A 89 -14.54 -16.26 -14.03
C LYS A 89 -14.29 -15.68 -12.63
N ASP A 90 -13.27 -16.11 -11.94
CA ASP A 90 -12.82 -15.58 -10.65
C ASP A 90 -12.00 -14.28 -10.79
N GLY A 91 -11.79 -13.79 -12.02
CA GLY A 91 -10.99 -12.61 -12.33
C GLY A 91 -9.51 -12.87 -12.55
N THR A 92 -9.06 -14.11 -12.40
CA THR A 92 -7.65 -14.46 -12.65
C THR A 92 -7.31 -14.22 -14.12
N LEU A 93 -6.28 -13.41 -14.40
CA LEU A 93 -5.79 -13.16 -15.76
C LEU A 93 -5.21 -14.47 -16.35
N ILE A 94 -5.60 -14.81 -17.56
CA ILE A 94 -5.07 -15.95 -18.34
C ILE A 94 -3.97 -15.48 -19.29
N GLY A 95 -4.13 -14.30 -19.86
CA GLY A 95 -3.15 -13.72 -20.78
C GLY A 95 -3.66 -12.41 -21.38
N LYS A 96 -2.75 -11.74 -22.09
CA LYS A 96 -3.03 -10.53 -22.88
C LYS A 96 -2.76 -10.80 -24.35
N PHE A 97 -3.52 -10.12 -25.19
CA PHE A 97 -3.35 -10.15 -26.63
C PHE A 97 -3.22 -8.68 -27.10
N GLU A 98 -2.12 -8.32 -27.71
CA GLU A 98 -1.87 -6.97 -28.20
C GLU A 98 -1.36 -7.02 -29.65
N ASP A 99 -1.93 -6.15 -30.51
CA ASP A 99 -1.61 -6.02 -31.93
C ASP A 99 -1.52 -7.37 -32.68
N GLY A 100 -2.44 -8.30 -32.35
CA GLY A 100 -2.51 -9.60 -33.01
C GLY A 100 -1.54 -10.66 -32.48
N LYS A 101 -0.86 -10.42 -31.35
CA LYS A 101 0.09 -11.36 -30.76
C LYS A 101 -0.19 -11.59 -29.28
N TRP A 102 0.01 -12.82 -28.81
CA TRP A 102 0.09 -13.10 -27.38
C TRP A 102 1.39 -12.49 -26.82
N ILE A 103 1.23 -11.50 -25.95
CA ILE A 103 2.38 -10.83 -25.33
C ILE A 103 2.66 -11.38 -23.94
N LEU A 104 1.63 -11.93 -23.30
CA LEU A 104 1.75 -12.45 -21.95
C LEU A 104 1.08 -13.81 -21.83
N MET A 105 1.83 -14.79 -21.42
CA MET A 105 1.30 -16.04 -20.89
C MET A 105 1.29 -15.95 -19.38
N LEU A 106 0.19 -16.33 -18.72
CA LEU A 106 0.26 -16.68 -17.32
C LEU A 106 1.25 -17.82 -17.20
N GLY A 107 2.32 -17.57 -16.49
CA GLY A 107 3.35 -18.54 -16.27
C GLY A 107 3.54 -18.84 -14.79
N VAL A 108 4.13 -19.97 -14.55
CA VAL A 108 4.72 -20.35 -13.27
C VAL A 108 6.22 -20.23 -13.42
N LEU A 109 6.83 -19.38 -12.56
CA LEU A 109 8.27 -19.32 -12.43
C LEU A 109 8.65 -19.79 -11.04
N TYR A 110 9.72 -20.55 -10.96
CA TYR A 110 10.32 -20.94 -9.69
C TYR A 110 11.38 -19.91 -9.31
N ILE A 111 11.34 -19.46 -8.06
CA ILE A 111 12.30 -18.52 -7.51
C ILE A 111 13.37 -19.33 -6.81
N GLY A 112 14.61 -19.16 -7.21
CA GLY A 112 15.68 -19.96 -6.64
C GLY A 112 17.04 -19.36 -6.81
N GLU A 113 18.01 -19.92 -6.13
CA GLU A 113 19.44 -19.66 -6.29
C GLU A 113 20.07 -20.73 -7.16
N ARG A 114 20.83 -20.32 -8.17
CA ARG A 114 21.61 -21.21 -9.04
C ARG A 114 23.03 -20.65 -9.21
N ASN A 115 24.03 -21.41 -8.79
CA ASN A 115 25.43 -20.99 -8.78
C ASN A 115 25.60 -19.63 -8.03
N GLY A 116 24.95 -19.47 -6.88
CA GLY A 116 25.00 -18.24 -6.08
C GLY A 116 24.26 -17.04 -6.66
N LYS A 117 23.45 -17.20 -7.71
CA LYS A 117 22.62 -16.13 -8.29
C LYS A 117 21.15 -16.41 -8.09
N LEU A 118 20.46 -15.47 -7.45
CA LEU A 118 19.00 -15.48 -7.32
C LEU A 118 18.38 -15.13 -8.67
N GLY A 119 17.33 -15.86 -9.07
CA GLY A 119 16.63 -15.62 -10.32
C GLY A 119 15.29 -16.36 -10.43
N TYR A 120 14.64 -16.15 -11.57
CA TYR A 120 13.40 -16.81 -11.96
C TYR A 120 13.68 -17.90 -12.97
N PHE A 121 13.05 -19.07 -12.82
CA PHE A 121 13.30 -20.24 -13.65
C PHE A 121 11.97 -20.88 -14.06
N THR A 122 11.87 -21.33 -15.29
CA THR A 122 10.66 -21.98 -15.84
C THR A 122 10.49 -23.42 -15.41
N GLU A 123 11.55 -24.06 -14.93
CA GLU A 123 11.55 -25.47 -14.53
C GLU A 123 11.85 -25.61 -13.03
N ARG A 124 11.15 -26.56 -12.40
CA ARG A 124 11.47 -27.00 -11.04
C ARG A 124 12.61 -28.00 -11.09
N TRP A 125 13.66 -27.76 -10.32
CA TRP A 125 14.82 -28.67 -10.24
C TRP A 125 14.61 -29.74 -9.17
N GLU A 126 13.86 -30.78 -9.50
CA GLU A 126 13.67 -31.90 -8.59
C GLU A 126 14.95 -32.73 -8.52
N GLY A 127 15.47 -32.92 -7.31
CA GLY A 127 16.66 -33.76 -7.04
C GLY A 127 18.02 -33.11 -7.32
N LEU A 128 18.07 -31.83 -7.67
CA LEU A 128 19.30 -31.06 -7.89
C LEU A 128 19.53 -29.96 -6.82
N GLU A 129 18.74 -29.99 -5.76
CA GLU A 129 18.86 -29.04 -4.68
C GLU A 129 20.08 -29.35 -3.80
N ASN A 130 20.99 -28.40 -3.66
CA ASN A 130 22.15 -28.42 -2.79
C ASN A 130 22.41 -27.02 -2.22
N GLU A 131 23.52 -26.77 -1.50
CA GLU A 131 23.82 -25.48 -0.92
C GLU A 131 23.89 -24.34 -1.95
N ASP A 132 24.30 -24.66 -3.19
CA ASP A 132 24.44 -23.69 -4.30
C ASP A 132 23.20 -23.57 -5.19
N ASN A 133 22.25 -24.52 -5.09
CA ASN A 133 21.05 -24.57 -5.94
C ASN A 133 19.84 -24.92 -5.09
N ARG A 134 18.96 -23.95 -4.87
CA ARG A 134 17.73 -24.16 -4.09
C ARG A 134 16.55 -23.37 -4.65
N ILE A 135 15.37 -23.97 -4.61
CA ILE A 135 14.12 -23.29 -4.89
C ILE A 135 13.59 -22.72 -3.57
N ILE A 136 13.40 -21.41 -3.52
CA ILE A 136 12.92 -20.70 -2.35
C ILE A 136 11.45 -20.26 -2.46
N GLY A 137 10.84 -20.40 -3.64
CA GLY A 137 9.46 -20.00 -3.85
C GLY A 137 8.97 -20.19 -5.28
N LYS A 138 7.76 -19.72 -5.51
CA LYS A 138 7.02 -19.83 -6.76
C LYS A 138 6.38 -18.47 -7.08
N TYR A 139 6.44 -18.08 -8.35
CA TYR A 139 5.66 -16.99 -8.92
C TYR A 139 4.56 -17.54 -9.82
N GLU A 140 3.38 -16.96 -9.76
CA GLU A 140 2.24 -17.22 -10.62
C GLU A 140 1.65 -15.88 -11.09
N GLY A 141 1.71 -15.58 -12.38
CA GLY A 141 1.22 -14.32 -12.88
C GLY A 141 1.72 -13.96 -14.28
N GLU A 142 1.68 -12.68 -14.57
CA GLU A 142 2.11 -12.11 -15.85
C GLU A 142 3.62 -12.13 -15.95
N ILE A 143 4.14 -12.62 -17.08
CA ILE A 143 5.56 -12.79 -17.36
C ILE A 143 5.90 -12.07 -18.65
N GLU A 144 6.92 -11.22 -18.61
CA GLU A 144 7.53 -10.61 -19.78
C GLU A 144 9.03 -10.85 -19.77
N ASN A 145 9.61 -11.22 -20.90
CA ASN A 145 11.05 -11.52 -21.04
C ASN A 145 11.61 -12.53 -20.03
N GLY A 146 10.77 -13.46 -19.54
CA GLY A 146 11.16 -14.49 -18.57
C GLY A 146 11.13 -14.02 -17.11
N GLU A 147 10.66 -12.83 -16.83
CA GLU A 147 10.54 -12.25 -15.49
C GLU A 147 9.10 -11.82 -15.18
N PRO A 148 8.69 -11.79 -13.88
CA PRO A 148 7.44 -11.20 -13.46
C PRO A 148 7.25 -9.77 -13.96
N ASP A 149 6.17 -9.50 -14.71
CA ASP A 149 5.79 -8.16 -15.15
C ASP A 149 4.26 -8.08 -15.28
N GLY A 150 3.62 -7.12 -14.64
CA GLY A 150 2.16 -7.02 -14.51
C GLY A 150 1.63 -7.60 -13.19
N GLN A 151 0.48 -8.24 -13.20
CA GLN A 151 -0.17 -8.78 -11.99
C GLN A 151 0.33 -10.19 -11.67
N GLY A 152 0.57 -10.46 -10.38
CA GLY A 152 1.03 -11.80 -9.99
C GLY A 152 1.07 -12.06 -8.49
N ILE A 153 1.47 -13.28 -8.19
CA ILE A 153 1.58 -13.82 -6.83
C ILE A 153 2.95 -14.46 -6.68
N ILE A 154 3.72 -14.03 -5.68
CA ILE A 154 4.86 -14.79 -5.17
C ILE A 154 4.41 -15.52 -3.89
N THR A 155 4.73 -16.80 -3.80
CA THR A 155 4.62 -17.59 -2.58
C THR A 155 5.98 -18.20 -2.28
N LEU A 156 6.56 -17.85 -1.13
CA LEU A 156 7.83 -18.39 -0.67
C LEU A 156 7.62 -19.69 0.14
N ASN A 157 8.62 -20.55 0.15
CA ASN A 157 8.57 -21.83 0.85
C ASN A 157 8.40 -21.69 2.38
N ASP A 158 8.76 -20.55 2.94
CA ASP A 158 8.57 -20.25 4.37
C ASP A 158 7.17 -19.70 4.72
N GLY A 159 6.30 -19.59 3.71
CA GLY A 159 4.91 -19.13 3.84
C GLY A 159 4.71 -17.61 3.64
N GLU A 160 5.76 -16.85 3.35
CA GLU A 160 5.60 -15.45 2.96
C GLU A 160 4.97 -15.34 1.58
N LYS A 161 4.15 -14.30 1.37
CA LYS A 161 3.39 -14.12 0.14
C LYS A 161 3.31 -12.66 -0.27
N TYR A 162 3.55 -12.40 -1.56
CA TYR A 162 3.23 -11.13 -2.19
C TYR A 162 2.12 -11.32 -3.24
N VAL A 163 1.17 -10.42 -3.27
CA VAL A 163 0.11 -10.34 -4.29
C VAL A 163 0.03 -8.91 -4.77
N GLY A 164 0.24 -8.66 -6.05
CA GLY A 164 0.21 -7.29 -6.59
C GLY A 164 0.92 -7.15 -7.91
N GLU A 165 1.28 -5.92 -8.22
CA GLU A 165 1.94 -5.55 -9.44
C GLU A 165 3.44 -5.86 -9.40
N PHE A 166 3.98 -6.24 -10.54
CA PHE A 166 5.40 -6.47 -10.78
C PHE A 166 5.89 -5.65 -11.96
N LYS A 167 7.16 -5.32 -11.95
CA LYS A 167 7.88 -4.73 -13.07
C LYS A 167 9.33 -5.20 -13.03
N ASP A 168 9.83 -5.72 -14.18
CA ASP A 168 11.20 -6.21 -14.33
C ASP A 168 11.59 -7.13 -13.16
N GLY A 169 10.78 -8.13 -12.87
CA GLY A 169 10.99 -9.12 -11.79
C GLY A 169 10.82 -8.59 -10.36
N LYS A 170 10.42 -7.35 -10.15
CA LYS A 170 10.33 -6.71 -8.82
C LYS A 170 8.92 -6.28 -8.50
N SER A 171 8.53 -6.37 -7.20
CA SER A 171 7.28 -5.77 -6.74
C SER A 171 7.25 -4.28 -7.06
N HIS A 172 6.15 -3.84 -7.69
CA HIS A 172 5.93 -2.48 -8.15
C HIS A 172 4.46 -2.10 -7.92
N GLY A 173 4.06 -0.84 -8.21
CA GLY A 173 2.65 -0.41 -8.14
C GLY A 173 2.00 -0.70 -6.79
N GLN A 174 0.81 -1.30 -6.80
CA GLN A 174 0.07 -1.66 -5.58
C GLN A 174 0.23 -3.14 -5.26
N GLY A 175 0.39 -3.44 -3.97
CA GLY A 175 0.52 -4.83 -3.57
C GLY A 175 0.35 -5.10 -2.09
N THR A 176 0.10 -6.36 -1.79
CA THR A 176 -0.02 -6.89 -0.42
C THR A 176 1.10 -7.88 -0.16
N TYR A 177 1.86 -7.66 0.91
CA TYR A 177 2.85 -8.61 1.41
C TYR A 177 2.41 -9.18 2.75
N THR A 178 2.33 -10.49 2.83
CA THR A 178 2.06 -11.23 4.07
C THR A 178 3.34 -11.91 4.52
N PHE A 179 3.82 -11.53 5.69
CA PHE A 179 5.03 -12.08 6.31
C PHE A 179 4.75 -13.39 7.04
N LYS A 180 5.74 -14.22 7.21
CA LYS A 180 5.68 -15.53 7.90
C LYS A 180 4.96 -15.51 9.26
N LYS A 181 5.12 -14.43 10.04
CA LYS A 181 4.50 -14.27 11.37
C LYS A 181 3.10 -13.65 11.32
N GLY A 182 2.47 -13.55 10.13
CA GLY A 182 1.15 -12.97 9.96
C GLY A 182 1.11 -11.44 9.91
N ASN A 183 2.25 -10.76 9.97
CA ASN A 183 2.29 -9.33 9.69
C ASN A 183 1.87 -9.09 8.24
N LYS A 184 1.23 -7.96 7.96
CA LYS A 184 0.72 -7.67 6.62
C LYS A 184 0.99 -6.23 6.23
N TYR A 185 1.60 -6.03 5.07
CA TYR A 185 1.71 -4.73 4.41
C TYR A 185 0.75 -4.65 3.23
N VAL A 186 0.08 -3.53 3.08
CA VAL A 186 -0.78 -3.20 1.93
C VAL A 186 -0.44 -1.78 1.49
N GLY A 187 -0.08 -1.58 0.24
CA GLY A 187 0.26 -0.25 -0.27
C GLY A 187 1.19 -0.25 -1.47
N GLY A 188 1.82 0.90 -1.69
CA GLY A 188 2.70 1.13 -2.83
C GLY A 188 4.06 0.45 -2.73
N TRP A 189 4.56 0.06 -3.90
CA TRP A 189 5.85 -0.58 -4.10
C TRP A 189 6.59 0.08 -5.26
N LYS A 190 7.89 0.14 -5.16
CA LYS A 190 8.78 0.57 -6.23
C LYS A 190 10.09 -0.19 -6.15
N ASP A 191 10.46 -0.87 -7.23
CA ASP A 191 11.73 -1.62 -7.35
C ASP A 191 11.98 -2.57 -6.17
N GLY A 192 10.94 -3.32 -5.76
CA GLY A 192 10.99 -4.28 -4.65
C GLY A 192 10.93 -3.65 -3.25
N LYS A 193 10.74 -2.33 -3.12
CA LYS A 193 10.70 -1.62 -1.85
C LYS A 193 9.35 -0.95 -1.63
N ARG A 194 8.86 -0.95 -0.38
CA ARG A 194 7.68 -0.18 0.01
C ARG A 194 7.90 1.30 -0.30
N ASN A 195 6.95 1.91 -1.02
CA ASN A 195 7.06 3.29 -1.50
C ASN A 195 5.67 3.90 -1.72
N GLY A 196 5.49 5.20 -1.46
CA GLY A 196 4.19 5.85 -1.54
C GLY A 196 3.33 5.59 -0.31
N GLN A 197 2.01 5.59 -0.45
CA GLN A 197 1.08 5.33 0.65
C GLN A 197 0.98 3.84 0.96
N GLY A 198 0.91 3.51 2.24
CA GLY A 198 0.75 2.12 2.64
C GLY A 198 0.50 1.93 4.13
N SER A 199 0.00 0.75 4.48
CA SER A 199 -0.22 0.35 5.86
C SER A 199 0.48 -0.97 6.16
N ILE A 200 1.12 -1.06 7.33
CA ILE A 200 1.59 -2.32 7.88
C ILE A 200 0.87 -2.60 9.19
N THR A 201 0.38 -3.82 9.33
CA THR A 201 -0.22 -4.33 10.58
C THR A 201 0.64 -5.50 11.04
N TRP A 202 1.08 -5.46 12.28
CA TRP A 202 1.80 -6.55 12.93
C TRP A 202 0.84 -7.49 13.66
N SER A 203 1.25 -8.73 13.81
CA SER A 203 0.48 -9.77 14.51
C SER A 203 0.14 -9.42 15.97
N ASN A 204 0.95 -8.56 16.60
CA ASN A 204 0.70 -8.06 17.96
C ASN A 204 -0.26 -6.86 18.03
N GLY A 205 -0.88 -6.47 16.91
CA GLY A 205 -1.81 -5.33 16.86
C GLY A 205 -1.17 -3.96 16.58
N LYS A 206 0.17 -3.85 16.60
CA LYS A 206 0.83 -2.62 16.15
C LYS A 206 0.45 -2.31 14.71
N LYS A 207 0.23 -1.03 14.38
CA LYS A 207 -0.14 -0.61 13.03
C LYS A 207 0.52 0.72 12.65
N TYR A 208 1.05 0.79 11.45
CA TYR A 208 1.44 2.06 10.82
C TYR A 208 0.62 2.29 9.55
N VAL A 209 0.17 3.51 9.35
CA VAL A 209 -0.50 3.97 8.13
C VAL A 209 0.13 5.31 7.74
N GLY A 210 0.65 5.42 6.53
CA GLY A 210 1.30 6.65 6.08
C GLY A 210 2.20 6.46 4.87
N GLU A 211 3.07 7.42 4.68
CA GLU A 211 3.99 7.46 3.57
C GLU A 211 5.22 6.58 3.81
N TRP A 212 5.72 6.01 2.71
CA TRP A 212 6.90 5.16 2.67
C TRP A 212 7.86 5.63 1.59
N LYS A 213 9.13 5.53 1.85
CA LYS A 213 10.20 5.78 0.89
C LYS A 213 11.32 4.78 1.09
N ASN A 214 11.66 4.02 0.03
CA ASN A 214 12.72 3.00 0.07
C ASN A 214 12.61 2.02 1.26
N GLY A 215 11.37 1.58 1.58
CA GLY A 215 11.11 0.62 2.66
C GLY A 215 11.02 1.21 4.07
N LYS A 216 11.24 2.52 4.25
CA LYS A 216 11.20 3.23 5.54
C LYS A 216 9.98 4.16 5.63
N TYR A 217 9.51 4.43 6.86
CA TYR A 217 8.52 5.49 7.10
C TYR A 217 9.09 6.84 6.66
N ASN A 218 8.29 7.62 5.96
CA ASN A 218 8.68 8.94 5.47
C ASN A 218 7.42 9.81 5.33
N GLY A 219 7.56 11.14 5.30
CA GLY A 219 6.40 12.02 5.17
C GLY A 219 5.44 11.92 6.36
N GLN A 220 4.13 11.98 6.12
CA GLN A 220 3.12 11.93 7.17
C GLN A 220 2.67 10.51 7.47
N GLY A 221 2.47 10.21 8.76
CA GLY A 221 2.03 8.87 9.15
C GLY A 221 1.41 8.81 10.54
N THR A 222 0.68 7.73 10.76
CA THR A 222 0.09 7.35 12.05
C THR A 222 0.65 6.01 12.48
N LEU A 223 1.27 5.95 13.65
CA LEU A 223 1.68 4.73 14.33
C LEU A 223 0.77 4.51 15.53
N THR A 224 0.12 3.36 15.59
CA THR A 224 -0.64 2.89 16.76
C THR A 224 0.11 1.70 17.36
N LEU A 225 0.41 1.76 18.64
CA LEU A 225 1.04 0.69 19.39
C LEU A 225 0.00 -0.33 19.91
N PRO A 226 0.40 -1.54 20.30
CA PRO A 226 -0.53 -2.58 20.77
C PRO A 226 -1.33 -2.20 22.02
N ASP A 227 -0.77 -1.36 22.88
CA ASP A 227 -1.38 -0.82 24.09
C ASP A 227 -2.34 0.34 23.83
N GLY A 228 -2.40 0.86 22.60
CA GLY A 228 -3.25 1.98 22.20
C GLY A 228 -2.54 3.32 22.12
N GLU A 229 -1.28 3.44 22.54
CA GLU A 229 -0.50 4.65 22.32
C GLU A 229 -0.43 5.00 20.83
N LYS A 230 -0.45 6.29 20.53
CA LYS A 230 -0.57 6.73 19.13
C LYS A 230 0.29 7.95 18.84
N TYR A 231 1.09 7.84 17.78
CA TYR A 231 1.77 8.98 17.16
C TYR A 231 1.11 9.33 15.83
N VAL A 232 0.89 10.62 15.60
CA VAL A 232 0.45 11.19 14.32
C VAL A 232 1.37 12.35 13.97
N GLY A 233 2.07 12.27 12.84
CA GLY A 233 3.01 13.33 12.47
C GLY A 233 4.02 12.93 11.43
N GLY A 234 5.08 13.75 11.31
CA GLY A 234 6.14 13.57 10.35
C GLY A 234 7.09 12.43 10.67
N TYR A 235 7.59 11.79 9.61
CA TYR A 235 8.65 10.78 9.63
C TYR A 235 9.73 11.09 8.61
N LYS A 236 10.96 10.75 8.93
CA LYS A 236 12.10 10.78 8.02
C LYS A 236 12.98 9.57 8.29
N ASP A 237 13.28 8.81 7.23
CA ASP A 237 14.16 7.63 7.28
C ASP A 237 13.79 6.58 8.34
N GLY A 238 12.49 6.49 8.69
CA GLY A 238 11.95 5.55 9.68
C GLY A 238 11.71 6.13 11.06
N GLU A 239 12.20 7.33 11.36
CA GLU A 239 12.12 7.98 12.68
C GLU A 239 11.13 9.15 12.68
N ARG A 240 10.50 9.42 13.82
CA ARG A 240 9.65 10.61 14.03
C ARG A 240 10.48 11.86 13.79
N ASN A 241 9.98 12.77 12.92
CA ASN A 241 10.70 13.97 12.52
C ASN A 241 9.74 15.07 12.05
N GLY A 242 9.96 16.31 12.42
CA GLY A 242 9.06 17.43 12.15
C GLY A 242 7.93 17.52 13.17
N GLN A 243 6.79 18.09 12.79
CA GLN A 243 5.64 18.27 13.69
C GLN A 243 4.91 16.92 13.93
N GLY A 244 4.50 16.70 15.18
CA GLY A 244 3.75 15.51 15.51
C GLY A 244 3.08 15.53 16.89
N THR A 245 2.08 14.69 17.02
CA THR A 245 1.33 14.48 18.26
C THR A 245 1.54 13.04 18.75
N PHE A 246 1.92 12.88 20.00
CA PHE A 246 1.95 11.60 20.68
C PHE A 246 0.90 11.58 21.80
N ASN A 247 -0.02 10.61 21.72
CA ASN A 247 -0.98 10.34 22.79
C ASN A 247 -0.49 9.11 23.54
N PHE A 248 -0.23 9.28 24.83
CA PHE A 248 0.22 8.22 25.73
C PHE A 248 -0.96 7.40 26.25
N LEU A 249 -0.70 6.16 26.65
CA LEU A 249 -1.70 5.25 27.20
C LEU A 249 -2.42 5.83 28.41
N ASN A 250 -1.68 6.55 29.26
CA ASN A 250 -2.22 7.19 30.46
C ASN A 250 -3.06 8.46 30.15
N GLY A 251 -3.24 8.84 28.87
CA GLY A 251 -4.02 10.02 28.45
C GLY A 251 -3.21 11.31 28.36
N GLU A 252 -1.95 11.30 28.75
CA GLU A 252 -1.04 12.43 28.51
C GLU A 252 -0.82 12.65 27.00
N LYS A 253 -0.41 13.87 26.64
CA LYS A 253 -0.27 14.22 25.22
C LYS A 253 0.91 15.17 25.01
N TYR A 254 1.77 14.83 24.07
CA TYR A 254 2.76 15.76 23.52
C TYR A 254 2.34 16.23 22.13
N VAL A 255 2.45 17.52 21.87
CA VAL A 255 2.26 18.16 20.56
C VAL A 255 3.46 19.07 20.32
N GLY A 256 4.24 18.84 19.29
CA GLY A 256 5.42 19.65 19.02
C GLY A 256 6.36 19.03 18.00
N GLU A 257 7.57 19.55 18.00
CA GLU A 257 8.62 19.13 17.10
C GLU A 257 9.29 17.83 17.55
N TRP A 258 9.70 17.03 16.57
CA TRP A 258 10.41 15.78 16.72
C TRP A 258 11.67 15.77 15.86
N LYS A 259 12.72 15.20 16.34
CA LYS A 259 13.96 15.01 15.60
C LYS A 259 14.59 13.69 16.00
N ASN A 260 14.89 12.84 15.01
CA ASN A 260 15.51 11.52 15.22
C ASN A 260 14.77 10.69 16.29
N GLY A 261 13.44 10.69 16.26
CA GLY A 261 12.61 9.91 17.19
C GLY A 261 12.31 10.59 18.53
N GLU A 262 12.96 11.69 18.89
CA GLU A 262 12.86 12.36 20.19
C GLU A 262 12.15 13.72 20.10
N LYS A 263 11.54 14.16 21.21
CA LYS A 263 11.00 15.52 21.37
C LYS A 263 12.12 16.52 21.21
N ASN A 264 11.93 17.53 20.35
CA ASN A 264 12.93 18.55 20.04
C ASN A 264 12.26 19.86 19.66
N GLY A 265 12.96 21.00 19.71
CA GLY A 265 12.38 22.31 19.36
C GLY A 265 11.20 22.70 20.25
N GLN A 266 10.21 23.35 19.68
CA GLN A 266 9.03 23.82 20.43
C GLN A 266 7.99 22.71 20.62
N GLY A 267 7.43 22.61 21.84
CA GLY A 267 6.39 21.62 22.10
C GLY A 267 5.58 21.88 23.37
N THR A 268 4.41 21.29 23.37
CA THR A 268 3.46 21.30 24.51
C THR A 268 3.29 19.88 25.02
N PHE A 269 3.49 19.69 26.31
CA PHE A 269 3.16 18.45 27.00
C PHE A 269 2.00 18.70 27.97
N ASN A 270 0.89 18.03 27.75
CA ASN A 270 -0.27 18.07 28.63
C ASN A 270 -0.28 16.78 29.48
N LEU A 271 -0.31 16.96 30.80
CA LEU A 271 -0.35 15.89 31.80
C LEU A 271 -1.80 15.57 32.18
N LEU A 272 -2.03 14.39 32.78
CA LEU A 272 -3.37 13.93 33.19
C LEU A 272 -4.07 14.83 34.20
N ASN A 273 -3.31 15.36 35.13
CA ASN A 273 -3.84 16.19 36.22
C ASN A 273 -4.15 17.64 35.81
N GLY A 274 -4.12 17.94 34.51
CA GLY A 274 -4.33 19.27 33.95
C GLY A 274 -3.10 20.17 33.95
N GLU A 275 -1.97 19.66 34.40
CA GLU A 275 -0.70 20.37 34.30
C GLU A 275 -0.21 20.40 32.86
N LYS A 276 0.61 21.42 32.56
CA LYS A 276 1.05 21.66 31.18
C LYS A 276 2.45 22.27 31.16
N TYR A 277 3.28 21.75 30.28
CA TYR A 277 4.52 22.40 29.88
C TYR A 277 4.43 22.90 28.45
N VAL A 278 4.87 24.13 28.21
CA VAL A 278 5.00 24.73 26.87
C VAL A 278 6.40 25.35 26.79
N GLY A 279 7.20 24.93 25.82
CA GLY A 279 8.55 25.45 25.69
C GLY A 279 9.48 24.59 24.85
N ASP A 280 10.78 24.85 25.05
CA ASP A 280 11.85 24.22 24.31
C ASP A 280 12.13 22.79 24.81
N TRP A 281 12.44 21.92 23.85
CA TRP A 281 12.83 20.53 24.08
C TRP A 281 14.13 20.22 23.34
N LYS A 282 14.96 19.40 23.92
CA LYS A 282 16.18 18.89 23.29
C LYS A 282 16.42 17.46 23.73
N ASN A 283 16.53 16.54 22.76
CA ASN A 283 16.78 15.12 23.00
C ASN A 283 15.83 14.50 24.04
N GLY A 284 14.54 14.83 23.93
CA GLY A 284 13.49 14.31 24.80
C GLY A 284 13.24 15.07 26.09
N GLU A 285 14.16 15.94 26.53
CA GLU A 285 14.14 16.68 27.79
C GLU A 285 13.75 18.15 27.59
N LYS A 286 13.16 18.79 28.62
CA LYS A 286 12.93 20.24 28.66
C LYS A 286 14.28 20.95 28.73
N ASN A 287 14.56 21.82 27.75
CA ASN A 287 15.87 22.47 27.65
C ASN A 287 15.71 23.78 26.87
N GLY A 288 16.03 24.92 27.47
CA GLY A 288 15.78 26.25 26.94
C GLY A 288 14.59 26.93 27.62
N GLN A 289 13.92 27.85 26.95
CA GLN A 289 12.81 28.61 27.53
C GLN A 289 11.52 27.80 27.62
N GLY A 290 10.80 27.94 28.74
CA GLY A 290 9.54 27.25 28.89
C GLY A 290 8.68 27.76 30.05
N THR A 291 7.39 27.43 29.95
CA THR A 291 6.38 27.69 30.97
C THR A 291 5.81 26.37 31.44
N TYR A 292 5.86 26.11 32.73
CA TYR A 292 5.13 25.01 33.37
C TYR A 292 3.96 25.60 34.16
N ILE A 293 2.79 25.05 33.95
CA ILE A 293 1.55 25.45 34.62
C ILE A 293 1.06 24.25 35.43
N TRP A 294 0.93 24.43 36.74
CA TRP A 294 0.39 23.43 37.65
C TRP A 294 -1.14 23.43 37.63
N SER A 295 -1.74 22.34 38.05
CA SER A 295 -3.20 22.19 38.15
C SER A 295 -3.89 23.20 39.08
N ILE A 296 -3.16 23.72 40.07
CA ILE A 296 -3.62 24.75 41.01
C ILE A 296 -3.58 26.16 40.43
N GLY A 297 -3.03 26.33 39.22
CA GLY A 297 -2.90 27.60 38.54
C GLY A 297 -1.56 28.31 38.73
N ASP A 298 -0.70 27.80 39.59
CA ASP A 298 0.67 28.30 39.74
C ASP A 298 1.46 28.08 38.44
N LYS A 299 2.51 28.89 38.21
CA LYS A 299 3.33 28.75 37.01
C LYS A 299 4.82 29.04 37.27
N TYR A 300 5.68 28.33 36.56
CA TYR A 300 7.08 28.69 36.40
C TYR A 300 7.32 29.18 34.98
N ILE A 301 8.00 30.29 34.85
CA ILE A 301 8.41 30.87 33.58
C ILE A 301 9.91 31.08 33.60
N GLY A 302 10.62 30.50 32.66
CA GLY A 302 12.08 30.63 32.59
C GLY A 302 12.78 29.51 31.85
N GLU A 303 14.07 29.48 32.07
CA GLU A 303 14.98 28.53 31.46
C GLU A 303 14.90 27.16 32.14
N TYR A 304 14.95 26.09 31.33
CA TYR A 304 15.15 24.72 31.74
C TYR A 304 16.50 24.20 31.23
N LYS A 305 17.11 23.30 31.99
CA LYS A 305 18.32 22.58 31.63
C LYS A 305 18.17 21.15 32.09
N ASP A 306 18.18 20.21 31.17
CA ASP A 306 18.07 18.78 31.41
C ASP A 306 16.91 18.47 32.38
N ASP A 307 15.68 18.86 31.97
CA ASP A 307 14.40 18.78 32.72
C ASP A 307 14.32 19.63 34.00
N LYS A 308 15.40 20.26 34.47
CA LYS A 308 15.43 21.04 35.71
C LYS A 308 15.19 22.52 35.44
N ARG A 309 14.43 23.19 36.33
CA ARG A 309 14.32 24.66 36.36
C ARG A 309 15.68 25.24 36.57
N TRP A 310 16.13 26.18 35.70
CA TRP A 310 17.49 26.73 35.74
C TRP A 310 17.51 28.20 36.12
N ASN A 311 17.06 29.09 35.24
CA ASN A 311 16.93 30.51 35.50
C ASN A 311 15.51 30.97 35.24
N GLY A 312 14.76 31.45 36.24
CA GLY A 312 13.38 31.81 36.05
C GLY A 312 12.64 32.14 37.36
N ILE A 313 11.34 32.32 37.20
CA ILE A 313 10.48 32.79 38.30
C ILE A 313 9.29 31.84 38.42
N TYR A 314 9.01 31.45 39.67
CA TYR A 314 7.81 30.74 40.07
C TYR A 314 6.78 31.73 40.62
N TYR A 315 5.58 31.70 40.07
CA TYR A 315 4.46 32.56 40.44
C TYR A 315 3.33 31.70 41.03
N ASP A 316 2.57 32.27 41.99
CA ASP A 316 1.30 31.70 42.39
C ASP A 316 0.23 31.96 41.32
N LYS A 317 -0.98 31.41 41.53
CA LYS A 317 -2.15 31.57 40.65
C LYS A 317 -2.60 33.06 40.53
N ASN A 318 -2.23 33.92 41.47
CA ASN A 318 -2.55 35.35 41.49
C ASN A 318 -1.40 36.22 40.92
N GLU A 319 -0.39 35.58 40.29
CA GLU A 319 0.79 36.19 39.71
C GLU A 319 1.79 36.80 40.71
N ASN A 320 1.69 36.47 42.00
CA ASN A 320 2.71 36.89 42.97
C ASN A 320 3.98 36.03 42.80
N ILE A 321 5.14 36.65 42.90
CA ILE A 321 6.42 35.96 42.86
C ILE A 321 6.60 35.16 44.15
N ILE A 322 6.72 33.85 44.05
CA ILE A 322 7.00 32.98 45.16
C ILE A 322 8.52 32.74 45.33
N VAL A 323 9.18 32.40 44.20
CA VAL A 323 10.62 32.02 44.21
C VAL A 323 11.26 32.38 42.87
N LYS A 324 12.52 32.87 42.97
CA LYS A 324 13.45 32.97 41.83
C LYS A 324 14.40 31.78 41.80
N PHE A 325 14.76 31.34 40.62
CA PHE A 325 15.78 30.33 40.38
C PHE A 325 16.96 31.01 39.66
N VAL A 326 18.18 30.79 40.11
CA VAL A 326 19.40 31.21 39.44
C VAL A 326 20.35 30.02 39.42
N ASN A 327 20.81 29.59 38.23
CA ASN A 327 21.64 28.42 38.01
C ASN A 327 21.10 27.15 38.72
N GLY A 328 19.78 26.93 38.67
CA GLY A 328 19.12 25.81 39.31
C GLY A 328 18.87 25.91 40.81
N VAL A 329 19.35 26.96 41.44
CA VAL A 329 19.25 27.16 42.91
C VAL A 329 18.14 28.14 43.23
N LYS A 330 17.28 27.77 44.21
CA LYS A 330 16.23 28.68 44.74
C LYS A 330 16.90 29.85 45.44
N GLN A 331 16.54 31.06 45.10
CA GLN A 331 16.91 32.26 45.83
C GLN A 331 15.89 32.51 46.92
N LYS A 332 16.38 32.86 48.12
CA LYS A 332 15.54 33.19 49.27
C LYS A 332 14.90 34.60 49.06
#